data_df19207fd9754e2c84c57b20f5fa032d
#
_entry.id   df19207fd9754e2c84c57b20f5fa032d
#
_cell.length_a   1.000
_cell.length_b   1.000
_cell.length_c   1.000
_cell.angle_alpha   90.00
_cell.angle_beta   90.00
_cell.angle_gamma   90.00
#
_symmetry.space_group_name_H-M   'P 1'
#
loop_
_entity.id
_entity.type
_entity.pdbx_description
1 polymer ?
#
loop_
_entity_poly.entity_id
_entity_poly.type
_entity_poly.pdbx_seq_one_letter_code
_entity_poly.pdbx_strand_id
1 'polypeptide(L)'
;MNTPLLDKLYQKYDIENLAYGKVHDKLGDAYEEYCILILSNRDFLVAFQKNEQIDSVEFEIFKSFLAKFEVNNITEIAEITATNIVPHRKTHGNAKTDVIATIKYNDGTEVKLPISSKQSYVSKVAVSEFDIDTICDEDQLLKVKQKYAEKIKIF
;
A
#
# COMPACT_ATOMS: atom_id res chain seq x y z
N MET A 1 -17.57 -1.25 -10.68
CA MET A 1 -18.36 -0.18 -10.02
C MET A 1 -17.43 0.56 -9.08
N ASN A 2 -17.36 1.87 -9.23
CA ASN A 2 -16.55 2.67 -8.32
C ASN A 2 -17.28 2.84 -6.99
N THR A 3 -16.52 2.94 -5.91
CA THR A 3 -17.09 3.27 -4.61
C THR A 3 -17.31 4.78 -4.48
N PRO A 4 -18.18 5.24 -3.56
CA PRO A 4 -18.38 6.68 -3.35
C PRO A 4 -17.08 7.43 -2.99
N LEU A 5 -16.14 6.77 -2.32
CA LEU A 5 -14.83 7.36 -2.02
C LEU A 5 -14.00 7.52 -3.29
N LEU A 6 -13.97 6.51 -4.14
CA LEU A 6 -13.22 6.56 -5.39
C LEU A 6 -13.82 7.59 -6.36
N ASP A 7 -15.15 7.72 -6.41
CA ASP A 7 -15.84 8.75 -7.19
C ASP A 7 -15.45 10.17 -6.75
N LYS A 8 -15.35 10.40 -5.44
CA LYS A 8 -14.85 11.69 -4.90
C LYS A 8 -13.41 11.98 -5.33
N LEU A 9 -12.56 10.96 -5.36
CA LEU A 9 -11.18 11.12 -5.83
C LEU A 9 -11.12 11.40 -7.33
N TYR A 10 -11.95 10.76 -8.13
CA TYR A 10 -12.04 11.05 -9.56
C TYR A 10 -12.48 12.49 -9.81
N GLN A 11 -13.43 13.01 -9.05
CA GLN A 11 -13.82 14.42 -9.11
C GLN A 11 -12.68 15.34 -8.66
N LYS A 12 -12.00 15.02 -7.56
CA LYS A 12 -10.85 15.79 -7.06
C LYS A 12 -9.73 15.94 -8.07
N TYR A 13 -9.44 14.89 -8.80
CA TYR A 13 -8.39 14.87 -9.83
C TYR A 13 -8.90 15.25 -11.23
N ASP A 14 -10.17 15.59 -11.36
CA ASP A 14 -10.83 15.98 -12.63
C ASP A 14 -10.63 14.96 -13.77
N ILE A 15 -10.68 13.68 -13.41
CA ILE A 15 -10.33 12.56 -14.30
C ILE A 15 -11.14 12.59 -15.61
N GLU A 16 -12.43 12.94 -15.54
CA GLU A 16 -13.36 12.92 -16.68
C GLU A 16 -13.03 13.98 -17.75
N ASN A 17 -12.36 15.08 -17.34
CA ASN A 17 -12.08 16.22 -18.21
C ASN A 17 -10.64 16.23 -18.75
N LEU A 18 -9.82 15.23 -18.42
CA LEU A 18 -8.43 15.18 -18.82
C LEU A 18 -8.24 14.62 -20.23
N ALA A 19 -7.25 15.15 -20.95
CA ALA A 19 -6.77 14.55 -22.19
C ALA A 19 -6.20 13.16 -21.93
N TYR A 20 -6.40 12.22 -22.86
CA TYR A 20 -6.08 10.80 -22.74
C TYR A 20 -4.70 10.52 -22.13
N GLY A 21 -3.66 11.25 -22.52
CA GLY A 21 -2.30 11.04 -22.00
C GLY A 21 -2.12 11.46 -20.53
N LYS A 22 -2.92 12.40 -20.03
CA LYS A 22 -2.88 12.87 -18.63
C LYS A 22 -3.76 12.04 -17.69
N VAL A 23 -4.75 11.33 -18.23
CA VAL A 23 -5.68 10.50 -17.46
C VAL A 23 -4.93 9.42 -16.70
N HIS A 24 -3.95 8.77 -17.30
CA HIS A 24 -3.20 7.69 -16.66
C HIS A 24 -2.41 8.16 -15.44
N ASP A 25 -1.75 9.32 -15.52
CA ASP A 25 -0.99 9.86 -14.39
C ASP A 25 -1.94 10.22 -13.24
N LYS A 26 -3.05 10.88 -13.55
CA LYS A 26 -4.03 11.30 -12.53
C LYS A 26 -4.82 10.13 -11.95
N LEU A 27 -5.07 9.09 -12.72
CA LEU A 27 -5.61 7.83 -12.18
C LEU A 27 -4.63 7.19 -11.20
N GLY A 28 -3.35 7.18 -11.51
CA GLY A 28 -2.31 6.73 -10.58
C GLY A 28 -2.37 7.49 -9.25
N ASP A 29 -2.37 8.83 -9.31
CA ASP A 29 -2.48 9.70 -8.14
C ASP A 29 -3.76 9.41 -7.33
N ALA A 30 -4.90 9.23 -7.99
CA ALA A 30 -6.17 8.93 -7.34
C ALA A 30 -6.15 7.56 -6.62
N TYR A 31 -5.57 6.54 -7.24
CA TYR A 31 -5.45 5.22 -6.62
C TYR A 31 -4.45 5.18 -5.48
N GLU A 32 -3.35 5.93 -5.56
CA GLU A 32 -2.42 6.08 -4.44
C GLU A 32 -3.12 6.72 -3.24
N GLU A 33 -3.86 7.81 -3.46
CA GLU A 33 -4.63 8.47 -2.39
C GLU A 33 -5.74 7.55 -1.85
N TYR A 34 -6.42 6.81 -2.70
CA TYR A 34 -7.40 5.80 -2.29
C TYR A 34 -6.79 4.75 -1.36
N CYS A 35 -5.63 4.23 -1.72
CA CYS A 35 -4.88 3.30 -0.89
C CYS A 35 -4.51 3.91 0.48
N ILE A 36 -4.01 5.15 0.48
CA ILE A 36 -3.64 5.86 1.71
C ILE A 36 -4.86 6.04 2.63
N LEU A 37 -5.98 6.47 2.10
CA LEU A 37 -7.21 6.70 2.87
C LEU A 37 -7.76 5.40 3.47
N ILE A 38 -7.71 4.30 2.73
CA ILE A 38 -8.15 2.98 3.24
C ILE A 38 -7.23 2.51 4.36
N LEU A 39 -5.92 2.52 4.14
CA LEU A 39 -4.95 1.98 5.11
C LEU A 39 -4.83 2.81 6.37
N SER A 40 -5.01 4.13 6.26
CA SER A 40 -4.96 5.06 7.40
C SER A 40 -6.32 5.20 8.11
N ASN A 41 -7.33 4.45 7.72
CA ASN A 41 -8.66 4.53 8.32
C ASN A 41 -8.67 3.85 9.70
N ARG A 42 -8.74 4.68 10.74
CA ARG A 42 -8.74 4.18 12.12
C ARG A 42 -9.98 3.36 12.46
N ASP A 43 -11.14 3.71 11.92
CA ASP A 43 -12.37 2.97 12.17
C ASP A 43 -12.29 1.55 11.61
N PHE A 44 -11.63 1.36 10.48
CA PHE A 44 -11.36 0.04 9.93
C PHE A 44 -10.45 -0.79 10.83
N LEU A 45 -9.39 -0.19 11.35
CA LEU A 45 -8.52 -0.88 12.29
C LEU A 45 -9.26 -1.31 13.56
N VAL A 46 -10.03 -0.40 14.16
CA VAL A 46 -10.81 -0.67 15.37
C VAL A 46 -11.86 -1.77 15.13
N ALA A 47 -12.61 -1.68 14.03
CA ALA A 47 -13.60 -2.71 13.67
C ALA A 47 -12.94 -4.08 13.47
N PHE A 48 -11.80 -4.11 12.77
CA PHE A 48 -11.07 -5.35 12.55
C PHE A 48 -10.55 -5.96 13.86
N GLN A 49 -10.01 -5.15 14.76
CA GLN A 49 -9.54 -5.59 16.08
C GLN A 49 -10.67 -6.14 16.96
N LYS A 50 -11.88 -5.58 16.83
CA LYS A 50 -13.07 -6.04 17.55
C LYS A 50 -13.83 -7.16 16.84
N ASN A 51 -13.36 -7.59 15.68
CA ASN A 51 -14.06 -8.55 14.82
C ASN A 51 -15.47 -8.09 14.42
N GLU A 52 -15.61 -6.78 14.23
CA GLU A 52 -16.84 -6.15 13.73
C GLU A 52 -16.81 -6.10 12.20
N GLN A 53 -17.98 -6.20 11.58
CA GLN A 53 -18.12 -6.07 10.13
C GLN A 53 -18.54 -4.66 9.75
N ILE A 54 -17.91 -4.13 8.69
CA ILE A 54 -18.34 -2.91 8.02
C ILE A 54 -18.69 -3.30 6.58
N ASP A 55 -19.92 -2.99 6.16
CA ASP A 55 -20.37 -3.24 4.78
C ASP A 55 -19.80 -2.18 3.84
N SER A 56 -18.53 -2.35 3.47
CA SER A 56 -17.89 -1.50 2.49
C SER A 56 -16.79 -2.25 1.73
N VAL A 57 -16.64 -1.91 0.46
CA VAL A 57 -15.57 -2.44 -0.39
C VAL A 57 -14.20 -2.05 0.16
N GLU A 58 -14.08 -0.85 0.67
CA GLU A 58 -12.83 -0.34 1.26
C GLU A 58 -12.41 -1.15 2.49
N PHE A 59 -13.36 -1.56 3.32
CA PHE A 59 -13.06 -2.41 4.48
C PHE A 59 -12.57 -3.80 4.05
N GLU A 60 -13.15 -4.37 3.00
CA GLU A 60 -12.67 -5.65 2.43
C GLU A 60 -11.25 -5.50 1.86
N ILE A 61 -10.94 -4.38 1.20
CA ILE A 61 -9.58 -4.07 0.74
C ILE A 61 -8.61 -3.96 1.92
N PHE A 62 -9.01 -3.28 3.00
CA PHE A 62 -8.21 -3.15 4.22
C PHE A 62 -7.89 -4.52 4.83
N LYS A 63 -8.88 -5.39 4.97
CA LYS A 63 -8.70 -6.76 5.47
C LYS A 63 -7.76 -7.58 4.56
N SER A 64 -7.96 -7.47 3.25
CA SER A 64 -7.11 -8.16 2.25
C SER A 64 -5.67 -7.71 2.32
N PHE A 65 -5.42 -6.42 2.57
CA PHE A 65 -4.08 -5.89 2.78
C PHE A 65 -3.40 -6.56 3.98
N LEU A 66 -4.07 -6.57 5.15
CA LEU A 66 -3.51 -7.20 6.35
C LEU A 66 -3.19 -8.68 6.14
N ALA A 67 -4.06 -9.40 5.43
CA ALA A 67 -3.87 -10.82 5.12
C ALA A 67 -2.70 -11.05 4.14
N LYS A 68 -2.62 -10.29 3.06
CA LYS A 68 -1.57 -10.45 2.03
C LYS A 68 -0.18 -10.13 2.53
N PHE A 69 -0.06 -9.16 3.40
CA PHE A 69 1.22 -8.81 4.02
C PHE A 69 1.51 -9.63 5.30
N GLU A 70 0.67 -10.62 5.60
CA GLU A 70 0.85 -11.50 6.77
C GLU A 70 1.05 -10.71 8.05
N VAL A 71 0.27 -9.63 8.22
CA VAL A 71 0.38 -8.76 9.40
C VAL A 71 -0.07 -9.52 10.64
N ASN A 72 0.82 -9.63 11.61
CA ASN A 72 0.59 -10.36 12.85
C ASN A 72 0.23 -9.43 14.01
N ASN A 73 -0.22 -10.01 15.12
CA ASN A 73 -0.51 -9.31 16.38
C ASN A 73 -1.46 -8.11 16.17
N ILE A 74 -2.55 -8.34 15.45
CA ILE A 74 -3.51 -7.30 15.07
C ILE A 74 -4.02 -6.50 16.27
N THR A 75 -4.27 -7.16 17.41
CA THR A 75 -4.75 -6.51 18.63
C THR A 75 -3.72 -5.57 19.26
N GLU A 76 -2.44 -5.77 18.95
CA GLU A 76 -1.33 -4.96 19.44
C GLU A 76 -0.97 -3.79 18.50
N ILE A 77 -1.70 -3.62 17.42
CA ILE A 77 -1.49 -2.49 16.51
C ILE A 77 -2.09 -1.23 17.14
N ALA A 78 -1.26 -0.23 17.35
CA ALA A 78 -1.68 1.09 17.82
C ALA A 78 -2.22 1.95 16.68
N GLU A 79 -1.56 1.89 15.51
CA GLU A 79 -1.87 2.75 14.38
C GLU A 79 -1.36 2.14 13.06
N ILE A 80 -2.08 2.38 11.99
CA ILE A 80 -1.60 2.18 10.63
C ILE A 80 -1.68 3.51 9.90
N THR A 81 -0.57 3.95 9.32
CA THR A 81 -0.49 5.14 8.48
C THR A 81 0.04 4.78 7.12
N ALA A 82 -0.28 5.56 6.11
CA ALA A 82 0.25 5.38 4.77
C ALA A 82 0.60 6.73 4.14
N THR A 83 1.62 6.73 3.29
CA THR A 83 2.08 7.94 2.59
C THR A 83 2.60 7.58 1.20
N ASN A 84 2.42 8.49 0.25
CA ASN A 84 3.06 8.43 -1.07
C ASN A 84 4.37 9.23 -1.14
N ILE A 85 4.82 9.79 -0.01
CA ILE A 85 6.14 10.40 0.10
C ILE A 85 7.14 9.27 0.35
N VAL A 86 7.80 8.84 -0.73
CA VAL A 86 8.74 7.72 -0.72
C VAL A 86 10.16 8.25 -0.76
N PRO A 87 11.08 7.73 0.10
CA PRO A 87 12.48 8.14 0.08
C PRO A 87 13.12 7.90 -1.28
N HIS A 88 13.97 8.83 -1.70
CA HIS A 88 14.76 8.66 -2.90
C HIS A 88 15.78 7.52 -2.73
N ARG A 89 16.06 6.82 -3.81
CA ARG A 89 17.12 5.82 -3.84
C ARG A 89 18.48 6.44 -3.54
N LYS A 90 19.31 5.71 -2.82
CA LYS A 90 20.75 6.05 -2.66
C LYS A 90 21.54 5.90 -3.96
N THR A 91 21.05 5.10 -4.89
CA THR A 91 21.61 4.87 -6.22
C THR A 91 20.65 5.36 -7.31
N HIS A 92 21.13 5.50 -8.54
CA HIS A 92 20.37 6.09 -9.65
C HIS A 92 18.96 5.47 -9.86
N GLY A 93 17.97 6.33 -10.05
CA GLY A 93 16.59 5.99 -10.40
C GLY A 93 15.56 6.27 -9.29
N ASN A 94 14.29 6.28 -9.68
CA ASN A 94 13.17 6.48 -8.76
C ASN A 94 12.78 5.15 -8.09
N ALA A 95 12.27 5.24 -6.87
CA ALA A 95 11.67 4.09 -6.21
C ALA A 95 10.49 3.56 -7.04
N LYS A 96 10.36 2.25 -7.09
CA LYS A 96 9.19 1.58 -7.71
C LYS A 96 8.03 1.42 -6.73
N THR A 97 8.19 1.91 -5.52
CA THR A 97 7.18 1.95 -4.47
C THR A 97 6.38 3.23 -4.63
N ASP A 98 5.07 3.09 -4.68
CA ASP A 98 4.15 4.23 -4.84
C ASP A 98 3.64 4.72 -3.48
N VAL A 99 3.40 3.78 -2.54
CA VAL A 99 2.90 4.06 -1.19
C VAL A 99 3.69 3.24 -0.18
N ILE A 100 3.98 3.83 0.98
CA ILE A 100 4.51 3.10 2.14
C ILE A 100 3.47 3.11 3.24
N ALA A 101 3.06 1.92 3.69
CA ALA A 101 2.28 1.76 4.90
C ALA A 101 3.20 1.51 6.09
N THR A 102 2.95 2.17 7.20
CA THR A 102 3.65 1.97 8.47
C THR A 102 2.68 1.43 9.49
N ILE A 103 2.98 0.26 10.02
CA ILE A 103 2.24 -0.36 11.12
C ILE A 103 3.03 -0.11 12.40
N LYS A 104 2.43 0.60 13.32
CA LYS A 104 2.99 0.89 14.63
C LYS A 104 2.29 0.06 15.69
N TYR A 105 3.06 -0.66 16.47
CA TYR A 105 2.57 -1.49 17.55
C TYR A 105 2.61 -0.74 18.91
N ASN A 106 1.83 -1.25 19.88
CA ASN A 106 1.76 -0.67 21.23
C ASN A 106 3.10 -0.69 21.98
N ASP A 107 3.99 -1.62 21.65
CA ASP A 107 5.35 -1.69 22.20
C ASP A 107 6.34 -0.68 21.59
N GLY A 108 5.88 0.13 20.64
CA GLY A 108 6.68 1.12 19.92
C GLY A 108 7.43 0.59 18.70
N THR A 109 7.34 -0.71 18.40
CA THR A 109 7.92 -1.25 17.17
C THR A 109 7.12 -0.81 15.93
N GLU A 110 7.81 -0.67 14.82
CA GLU A 110 7.22 -0.28 13.55
C GLU A 110 7.61 -1.25 12.44
N VAL A 111 6.66 -1.54 11.56
CA VAL A 111 6.88 -2.30 10.33
C VAL A 111 6.47 -1.44 9.15
N LYS A 112 7.37 -1.27 8.17
CA LYS A 112 7.09 -0.54 6.93
C LYS A 112 6.85 -1.52 5.80
N LEU A 113 5.74 -1.34 5.11
CA LEU A 113 5.29 -2.17 4.01
C LEU A 113 5.21 -1.34 2.73
N PRO A 114 6.08 -1.61 1.75
CA PRO A 114 6.05 -0.94 0.46
C PRO A 114 4.93 -1.51 -0.41
N ILE A 115 4.22 -0.62 -1.07
CA ILE A 115 3.10 -0.95 -1.94
C ILE A 115 3.35 -0.34 -3.31
N SER A 116 3.25 -1.15 -4.36
CA SER A 116 3.18 -0.65 -5.72
C SER A 116 1.73 -0.75 -6.20
N SER A 117 1.16 0.41 -6.52
CA SER A 117 -0.19 0.51 -7.05
C SER A 117 -0.17 0.35 -8.56
N LYS A 118 -0.85 -0.65 -9.07
CA LYS A 118 -0.96 -0.88 -10.51
C LYS A 118 -2.42 -0.99 -10.90
N GLN A 119 -2.80 -0.25 -11.93
CA GLN A 119 -4.10 -0.37 -12.57
C GLN A 119 -3.95 -1.18 -13.86
N SER A 120 -4.85 -2.12 -14.07
CA SER A 120 -4.92 -2.87 -15.31
C SER A 120 -6.37 -3.09 -15.73
N TYR A 121 -6.63 -2.90 -17.02
CA TYR A 121 -7.91 -3.22 -17.65
C TYR A 121 -8.01 -4.70 -18.06
N VAL A 122 -6.92 -5.44 -17.90
CA VAL A 122 -6.82 -6.88 -18.16
C VAL A 122 -6.47 -7.60 -16.88
N SER A 123 -6.76 -8.89 -16.79
CA SER A 123 -6.52 -9.71 -15.61
C SER A 123 -5.03 -9.90 -15.25
N LYS A 124 -4.11 -9.38 -16.06
CA LYS A 124 -2.67 -9.46 -15.83
C LYS A 124 -2.08 -8.08 -15.61
N VAL A 125 -1.33 -7.94 -14.55
CA VAL A 125 -0.53 -6.76 -14.24
C VAL A 125 0.93 -7.12 -14.35
N ALA A 126 1.69 -6.36 -15.16
CA ALA A 126 3.14 -6.49 -15.17
C ALA A 126 3.68 -5.92 -13.85
N VAL A 127 4.25 -6.77 -13.03
CA VAL A 127 4.94 -6.37 -11.81
C VAL A 127 6.41 -6.18 -12.17
N SER A 128 6.89 -4.95 -12.07
CA SER A 128 8.32 -4.69 -12.19
C SER A 128 9.04 -5.16 -10.91
N GLU A 129 10.30 -5.54 -11.05
CA GLU A 129 11.10 -6.03 -9.94
C GLU A 129 11.04 -5.08 -8.75
N PHE A 130 10.84 -5.66 -7.58
CA PHE A 130 10.76 -4.95 -6.33
C PHE A 130 12.17 -4.55 -5.86
N ASP A 131 12.36 -3.28 -5.59
CA ASP A 131 13.64 -2.75 -5.18
C ASP A 131 13.66 -2.46 -3.67
N ILE A 132 14.08 -3.46 -2.93
CA ILE A 132 14.15 -3.42 -1.46
C ILE A 132 15.20 -2.40 -0.97
N ASP A 133 16.25 -2.18 -1.74
CA ASP A 133 17.35 -1.28 -1.37
C ASP A 133 16.89 0.18 -1.20
N THR A 134 15.71 0.49 -1.73
CA THR A 134 15.12 1.82 -1.63
C THR A 134 14.56 2.13 -0.24
N ILE A 135 14.10 1.11 0.49
CA ILE A 135 13.27 1.27 1.69
C ILE A 135 13.98 0.77 2.93
N CYS A 136 14.93 -0.14 2.76
CA CYS A 136 15.68 -0.76 3.83
C CYS A 136 17.10 -0.20 3.91
N ASP A 137 17.60 0.04 5.11
CA ASP A 137 19.04 0.14 5.34
C ASP A 137 19.72 -1.23 5.16
N GLU A 138 21.04 -1.28 5.18
CA GLU A 138 21.79 -2.52 4.94
C GLU A 138 21.47 -3.63 5.93
N ASP A 139 21.24 -3.30 7.20
CA ASP A 139 20.89 -4.27 8.23
C ASP A 139 19.47 -4.82 8.05
N GLN A 140 18.53 -3.95 7.69
CA GLN A 140 17.16 -4.33 7.38
C GLN A 140 17.10 -5.21 6.12
N LEU A 141 17.88 -4.86 5.10
CA LEU A 141 17.99 -5.62 3.87
C LEU A 141 18.55 -7.02 4.13
N LEU A 142 19.58 -7.14 4.99
CA LEU A 142 20.14 -8.43 5.35
C LEU A 142 19.11 -9.32 6.05
N LYS A 143 18.35 -8.77 6.99
CA LYS A 143 17.26 -9.51 7.67
C LYS A 143 16.18 -9.96 6.71
N VAL A 144 15.77 -9.13 5.75
CA VAL A 144 14.80 -9.48 4.72
C VAL A 144 15.35 -10.59 3.83
N LYS A 145 16.58 -10.47 3.36
CA LYS A 145 17.25 -11.51 2.55
C LYS A 145 17.34 -12.85 3.28
N GLN A 146 17.67 -12.84 4.56
CA GLN A 146 17.71 -14.05 5.38
C GLN A 146 16.32 -14.68 5.54
N LYS A 147 15.30 -13.87 5.87
CA LYS A 147 13.93 -14.34 6.07
C LYS A 147 13.31 -14.96 4.81
N TYR A 148 13.65 -14.43 3.64
CA TYR A 148 13.06 -14.85 2.36
C TYR A 148 14.05 -15.60 1.46
N ALA A 149 15.21 -16.00 1.96
CA ALA A 149 16.25 -16.66 1.18
C ALA A 149 15.75 -17.91 0.43
N GLU A 150 14.85 -18.69 1.03
CA GLU A 150 14.25 -19.85 0.37
C GLU A 150 13.21 -19.46 -0.68
N LYS A 151 12.43 -18.41 -0.44
CA LYS A 151 11.43 -17.91 -1.41
C LYS A 151 12.10 -17.25 -2.62
N ILE A 152 13.25 -16.62 -2.43
CA ILE A 152 14.04 -16.02 -3.53
C ILE A 152 14.66 -17.09 -4.44
N LYS A 153 14.95 -18.27 -3.93
CA LYS A 153 15.49 -19.39 -4.72
C LYS A 153 14.49 -20.03 -5.69
N ILE A 154 13.20 -19.75 -5.58
CA ILE A 154 12.14 -20.27 -6.42
C ILE A 154 11.93 -19.40 -7.68
N PHE A 155 12.49 -18.23 -7.71
CA PHE A 155 12.49 -17.29 -8.83
C PHE A 155 13.91 -17.16 -9.41
#